data_1ca16d7d2ab338ee535938f20a2dec85
#
_entry.id   1ca16d7d2ab338ee535938f20a2dec85
#
_cell.length_a   1.000
_cell.length_b   1.000
_cell.length_c   1.000
_cell.angle_alpha   90.00
_cell.angle_beta   90.00
_cell.angle_gamma   90.00
#
_symmetry.space_group_name_H-M   'P 1'
#
loop_
_entity.id
_entity.type
_entity.pdbx_description
1 polymer ?
#
loop_
_entity_poly.entity_id
_entity_poly.type
_entity_poly.pdbx_seq_one_letter_code
_entity_poly.pdbx_strand_id
1 'polypeptide(L)'
;METVSSVRILNTLVILGSARNVVPPWGGVARLGDRVLQHVVSVLESRETVLGTEVIKHATTVIDPLTAFGPGGALCGDGHLSTPHFFLKPGTDAQMDQMANTIRAADCYVVVTPEYNHSIPPALTSLMGHFGGSNYALKPSAIVTYSPGPFGGMRCAMALRPFLSELGCLPISKLAAFPNPAELFRDDGTPTDANHRMLKQLPSMLAELEWMATAMQKMRHSAGPPPRE
;
A
#
# COMPACT_ATOMS: atom_id res chain seq x y z
N MET A 1 11.26 25.17 -21.20
CA MET A 1 10.99 24.45 -19.94
C MET A 1 10.08 25.36 -19.12
N GLU A 2 8.88 24.92 -18.83
CA GLU A 2 8.03 25.64 -17.90
C GLU A 2 8.68 25.62 -16.50
N THR A 3 8.75 26.78 -15.88
CA THR A 3 9.33 26.89 -14.52
C THR A 3 8.39 26.22 -13.52
N VAL A 4 8.97 25.38 -12.63
CA VAL A 4 8.22 24.80 -11.51
C VAL A 4 7.63 25.94 -10.67
N SER A 5 6.30 25.91 -10.47
CA SER A 5 5.56 26.99 -9.81
C SER A 5 5.02 26.60 -8.44
N SER A 6 4.88 25.31 -8.14
CA SER A 6 4.29 24.83 -6.88
C SER A 6 4.75 23.41 -6.50
N VAL A 7 4.56 23.09 -5.22
CA VAL A 7 4.75 21.73 -4.67
C VAL A 7 3.39 21.16 -4.33
N ARG A 8 3.14 19.94 -4.78
CA ARG A 8 1.95 19.15 -4.43
C ARG A 8 2.35 17.99 -3.53
N ILE A 9 1.68 17.87 -2.40
CA ILE A 9 1.83 16.74 -1.50
C ILE A 9 0.73 15.73 -1.78
N LEU A 10 1.09 14.48 -2.02
CA LEU A 10 0.19 13.33 -2.05
C LEU A 10 0.23 12.60 -0.71
N ASN A 11 -0.90 12.49 -0.05
CA ASN A 11 -1.05 11.64 1.13
C ASN A 11 -1.04 10.19 0.67
N THR A 12 0.07 9.50 0.85
CA THR A 12 0.29 8.14 0.36
C THR A 12 0.19 7.15 1.49
N LEU A 13 -0.82 6.28 1.44
CA LEU A 13 -0.98 5.21 2.41
C LEU A 13 -0.33 3.93 1.92
N VAL A 14 0.68 3.47 2.65
CA VAL A 14 1.33 2.16 2.43
C VAL A 14 0.65 1.14 3.32
N ILE A 15 0.11 0.08 2.72
CA ILE A 15 -0.58 -1.01 3.43
C ILE A 15 0.27 -2.27 3.31
N LEU A 16 0.78 -2.77 4.44
CA LEU A 16 1.57 -4.00 4.47
C LEU A 16 0.64 -5.22 4.59
N GLY A 17 0.93 -6.28 3.84
CA GLY A 17 0.06 -7.46 3.75
C GLY A 17 0.47 -8.64 4.62
N SER A 18 1.63 -8.61 5.28
CA SER A 18 2.14 -9.74 6.08
C SER A 18 1.98 -9.51 7.57
N ALA A 19 1.36 -10.47 8.27
CA ALA A 19 1.34 -10.54 9.72
C ALA A 19 2.28 -11.65 10.29
N ARG A 20 3.04 -12.35 9.45
CA ARG A 20 3.98 -13.38 9.92
C ARG A 20 5.23 -12.73 10.47
N ASN A 21 5.46 -12.86 11.77
CA ASN A 21 6.64 -12.35 12.47
C ASN A 21 7.27 -13.45 13.33
N VAL A 22 7.57 -14.58 12.70
CA VAL A 22 8.18 -15.75 13.36
C VAL A 22 9.33 -16.25 12.51
N VAL A 23 10.48 -16.46 13.14
CA VAL A 23 11.62 -17.10 12.48
C VAL A 23 11.25 -18.54 12.14
N PRO A 24 11.37 -18.96 10.86
CA PRO A 24 11.07 -20.32 10.48
C PRO A 24 11.95 -21.35 11.20
N PRO A 25 11.47 -22.58 11.48
CA PRO A 25 12.29 -23.60 12.16
C PRO A 25 13.60 -23.98 11.43
N TRP A 26 13.62 -23.76 10.11
CA TRP A 26 14.83 -23.99 9.27
C TRP A 26 15.75 -22.76 9.18
N GLY A 27 15.53 -21.74 9.99
CA GLY A 27 16.30 -20.49 9.99
C GLY A 27 15.81 -19.45 8.98
N GLY A 28 16.44 -18.28 8.99
CA GLY A 28 16.12 -17.17 8.10
C GLY A 28 15.55 -15.96 8.83
N VAL A 29 14.85 -15.09 8.10
CA VAL A 29 14.30 -13.82 8.60
C VAL A 29 12.86 -14.00 9.06
N ALA A 30 12.51 -13.40 10.19
CA ALA A 30 11.16 -13.49 10.75
C ALA A 30 10.11 -12.87 9.81
N ARG A 31 10.40 -11.72 9.21
CA ARG A 31 9.46 -11.00 8.36
C ARG A 31 10.19 -10.31 7.19
N LEU A 32 10.19 -10.94 6.03
CA LEU A 32 10.78 -10.37 4.81
C LEU A 32 10.13 -9.06 4.37
N GLY A 33 8.87 -8.85 4.74
CA GLY A 33 8.10 -7.66 4.39
C GLY A 33 8.68 -6.36 4.94
N ASP A 34 9.37 -6.40 6.07
CA ASP A 34 9.94 -5.21 6.70
C ASP A 34 11.00 -4.57 5.81
N ARG A 35 11.88 -5.38 5.19
CA ARG A 35 12.91 -4.89 4.25
C ARG A 35 12.29 -4.22 3.03
N VAL A 36 11.26 -4.85 2.47
CA VAL A 36 10.55 -4.33 1.29
C VAL A 36 9.80 -3.05 1.64
N LEU A 37 9.13 -3.02 2.79
CA LEU A 37 8.44 -1.84 3.30
C LEU A 37 9.41 -0.67 3.49
N GLN A 38 10.54 -0.88 4.18
CA GLN A 38 11.56 0.14 4.41
C GLN A 38 12.09 0.70 3.08
N HIS A 39 12.36 -0.17 2.10
CA HIS A 39 12.78 0.28 0.78
C HIS A 39 11.71 1.13 0.10
N VAL A 40 10.46 0.69 0.07
CA VAL A 40 9.35 1.43 -0.55
C VAL A 40 9.14 2.79 0.11
N VAL A 41 9.13 2.85 1.45
CA VAL A 41 8.97 4.09 2.21
C VAL A 41 10.12 5.04 1.95
N SER A 42 11.38 4.57 2.02
CA SER A 42 12.57 5.38 1.73
C SER A 42 12.52 5.99 0.32
N VAL A 43 12.11 5.21 -0.68
CA VAL A 43 11.97 5.72 -2.05
C VAL A 43 10.86 6.75 -2.15
N LEU A 44 9.70 6.55 -1.51
CA LEU A 44 8.60 7.51 -1.50
C LEU A 44 9.00 8.83 -0.85
N GLU A 45 9.64 8.79 0.32
CA GLU A 45 10.00 9.97 1.10
C GLU A 45 11.10 10.82 0.45
N SER A 46 12.03 10.16 -0.27
CA SER A 46 13.10 10.86 -0.99
C SER A 46 12.73 11.32 -2.39
N ARG A 47 11.56 10.89 -2.90
CA ARG A 47 11.19 11.10 -4.29
C ARG A 47 10.60 12.49 -4.54
N GLU A 48 11.07 13.11 -5.63
CA GLU A 48 10.51 14.32 -6.20
C GLU A 48 10.27 14.09 -7.69
N THR A 49 9.04 14.26 -8.15
CA THR A 49 8.67 14.07 -9.56
C THR A 49 8.06 15.32 -10.13
N VAL A 50 8.58 15.80 -11.24
CA VAL A 50 8.03 16.97 -11.95
C VAL A 50 6.90 16.51 -12.87
N LEU A 51 5.69 17.02 -12.64
CA LEU A 51 4.52 16.83 -13.50
C LEU A 51 3.97 18.20 -13.93
N GLY A 52 4.23 18.58 -15.19
CA GLY A 52 3.94 19.92 -15.68
C GLY A 52 4.71 20.98 -14.88
N THR A 53 4.00 21.89 -14.23
CA THR A 53 4.59 22.97 -13.40
C THR A 53 4.65 22.62 -11.91
N GLU A 54 4.28 21.41 -11.51
CA GLU A 54 4.23 20.99 -10.12
C GLU A 54 5.35 19.98 -9.78
N VAL A 55 5.96 20.10 -8.61
CA VAL A 55 6.78 19.04 -7.99
C VAL A 55 5.90 18.22 -7.08
N ILE A 56 5.83 16.91 -7.34
CA ILE A 56 5.08 15.96 -6.55
C ILE A 56 5.98 15.36 -5.48
N LYS A 57 5.52 15.39 -4.23
CA LYS A 57 6.14 14.76 -3.06
C LYS A 57 5.11 13.91 -2.32
N HIS A 58 5.57 13.02 -1.45
CA HIS A 58 4.72 12.14 -0.67
C HIS A 58 4.76 12.47 0.83
N ALA A 59 3.60 12.52 1.46
CA ALA A 59 3.43 12.39 2.90
C ALA A 59 3.02 10.93 3.17
N THR A 60 3.94 10.13 3.68
CA THR A 60 3.76 8.68 3.79
C THR A 60 3.20 8.29 5.15
N THR A 61 2.15 7.47 5.15
CA THR A 61 1.61 6.81 6.34
C THR A 61 1.61 5.31 6.10
N VAL A 62 1.85 4.51 7.14
CA VAL A 62 1.90 3.03 7.05
C VAL A 62 0.81 2.43 7.92
N ILE A 63 0.07 1.47 7.37
CA ILE A 63 -0.77 0.54 8.15
C ILE A 63 -0.13 -0.85 8.07
N ASP A 64 0.20 -1.37 9.25
CA ASP A 64 0.79 -2.69 9.43
C ASP A 64 -0.20 -3.63 10.12
N PRO A 65 -0.55 -4.78 9.52
CA PRO A 65 -1.45 -5.74 10.14
C PRO A 65 -0.93 -6.31 11.47
N LEU A 66 0.40 -6.37 11.70
CA LEU A 66 0.91 -6.76 13.02
C LEU A 66 0.47 -5.79 14.12
N THR A 67 0.48 -4.51 13.84
CA THR A 67 0.00 -3.49 14.78
C THR A 67 -1.53 -3.48 14.83
N ALA A 68 -2.19 -3.55 13.68
CA ALA A 68 -3.64 -3.48 13.60
C ALA A 68 -4.35 -4.63 14.33
N PHE A 69 -3.85 -5.87 14.19
CA PHE A 69 -4.40 -7.06 14.83
C PHE A 69 -3.71 -7.42 16.15
N GLY A 70 -2.59 -6.77 16.46
CA GLY A 70 -1.82 -7.02 17.68
C GLY A 70 -2.48 -6.44 18.93
N PRO A 71 -1.92 -6.70 20.12
CA PRO A 71 -2.42 -6.14 21.37
C PRO A 71 -2.56 -4.64 21.34
N GLY A 72 -3.74 -4.10 21.64
CA GLY A 72 -4.03 -2.67 21.60
C GLY A 72 -4.25 -2.07 20.22
N GLY A 73 -4.22 -2.88 19.17
CA GLY A 73 -4.51 -2.43 17.81
C GLY A 73 -6.02 -2.33 17.53
N ALA A 74 -6.39 -1.55 16.52
CA ALA A 74 -7.78 -1.28 16.15
C ALA A 74 -8.60 -2.52 15.77
N LEU A 75 -7.95 -3.59 15.34
CA LEU A 75 -8.55 -4.86 14.93
C LEU A 75 -8.14 -6.01 15.88
N CYS A 76 -7.77 -5.69 17.12
CA CYS A 76 -7.38 -6.67 18.12
C CYS A 76 -8.61 -7.40 18.67
N GLY A 77 -8.56 -8.73 18.73
CA GLY A 77 -9.60 -9.57 19.31
C GLY A 77 -10.50 -10.25 18.28
N ASP A 78 -11.36 -11.15 18.77
CA ASP A 78 -12.17 -12.01 17.89
C ASP A 78 -13.37 -11.28 17.26
N GLY A 79 -13.82 -10.17 17.83
CA GLY A 79 -14.97 -9.40 17.37
C GLY A 79 -14.81 -8.83 15.97
N HIS A 80 -13.58 -8.51 15.56
CA HIS A 80 -13.31 -7.98 14.23
C HIS A 80 -13.55 -8.98 13.09
N LEU A 81 -13.52 -10.28 13.35
CA LEU A 81 -13.79 -11.29 12.32
C LEU A 81 -15.25 -11.28 11.83
N SER A 82 -16.17 -10.80 12.65
CA SER A 82 -17.61 -10.82 12.37
C SER A 82 -18.23 -9.43 12.20
N THR A 83 -17.55 -8.37 12.64
CA THR A 83 -18.13 -7.02 12.68
C THR A 83 -17.20 -6.00 12.04
N PRO A 84 -17.26 -5.85 10.71
CA PRO A 84 -16.48 -4.84 10.02
C PRO A 84 -16.90 -3.42 10.41
N HIS A 85 -15.97 -2.46 10.32
CA HIS A 85 -16.18 -1.06 10.70
C HIS A 85 -17.46 -0.45 10.08
N PHE A 86 -17.74 -0.76 8.81
CA PHE A 86 -18.91 -0.18 8.12
C PHE A 86 -20.28 -0.71 8.62
N PHE A 87 -20.31 -1.69 9.53
CA PHE A 87 -21.49 -2.11 10.26
C PHE A 87 -21.63 -1.41 11.63
N LEU A 88 -20.58 -0.75 12.10
CA LEU A 88 -20.62 -0.03 13.36
C LEU A 88 -21.25 1.36 13.17
N LYS A 89 -21.94 1.82 14.21
CA LYS A 89 -22.33 3.25 14.26
C LYS A 89 -21.08 4.11 14.47
N PRO A 90 -20.98 5.28 13.84
CA PRO A 90 -19.89 6.22 14.09
C PRO A 90 -19.69 6.47 15.60
N GLY A 91 -18.44 6.46 16.04
CA GLY A 91 -18.08 6.64 17.45
C GLY A 91 -18.19 5.40 18.33
N THR A 92 -18.56 4.23 17.78
CA THR A 92 -18.58 2.96 18.54
C THR A 92 -17.17 2.48 18.88
N ASP A 93 -16.24 2.63 17.96
CA ASP A 93 -14.84 2.27 18.13
C ASP A 93 -13.93 3.39 17.57
N ALA A 94 -13.33 4.13 18.50
CA ALA A 94 -12.51 5.29 18.13
C ALA A 94 -11.24 4.91 17.35
N GLN A 95 -10.65 3.73 17.58
CA GLN A 95 -9.45 3.29 16.87
C GLN A 95 -9.79 2.85 15.44
N MET A 96 -10.90 2.12 15.26
CA MET A 96 -11.38 1.77 13.92
C MET A 96 -11.81 3.02 13.15
N ASP A 97 -12.49 3.98 13.80
CA ASP A 97 -12.85 5.26 13.18
C ASP A 97 -11.60 6.04 12.74
N GLN A 98 -10.56 6.08 13.57
CA GLN A 98 -9.29 6.72 13.23
C GLN A 98 -8.61 6.04 12.03
N MET A 99 -8.59 4.71 11.99
CA MET A 99 -8.03 3.95 10.86
C MET A 99 -8.83 4.20 9.58
N ALA A 100 -10.16 4.20 9.65
CA ALA A 100 -11.03 4.55 8.53
C ALA A 100 -10.76 5.97 8.01
N ASN A 101 -10.55 6.93 8.90
CA ASN A 101 -10.20 8.30 8.54
C ASN A 101 -8.83 8.39 7.86
N THR A 102 -7.83 7.63 8.33
CA THR A 102 -6.51 7.52 7.70
C THR A 102 -6.63 6.98 6.27
N ILE A 103 -7.40 5.92 6.07
CA ILE A 103 -7.66 5.34 4.73
C ILE A 103 -8.36 6.38 3.84
N ARG A 104 -9.37 7.07 4.38
CA ARG A 104 -10.14 8.06 3.63
C ARG A 104 -9.33 9.31 3.27
N ALA A 105 -8.38 9.72 4.10
CA ALA A 105 -7.53 10.89 3.87
C ALA A 105 -6.44 10.66 2.81
N ALA A 106 -6.12 9.42 2.47
CA ALA A 106 -5.11 9.10 1.46
C ALA A 106 -5.54 9.57 0.06
N ASP A 107 -4.59 10.01 -0.75
CA ASP A 107 -4.76 10.32 -2.17
C ASP A 107 -4.49 9.12 -3.07
N CYS A 108 -3.64 8.22 -2.60
CA CYS A 108 -3.30 6.97 -3.28
C CYS A 108 -2.82 5.90 -2.28
N TYR A 109 -2.78 4.67 -2.75
CA TYR A 109 -2.37 3.50 -1.95
C TYR A 109 -1.18 2.79 -2.59
N VAL A 110 -0.26 2.29 -1.74
CA VAL A 110 0.79 1.34 -2.13
C VAL A 110 0.61 0.09 -1.28
N VAL A 111 0.18 -1.00 -1.89
CA VAL A 111 -0.01 -2.28 -1.20
C VAL A 111 1.26 -3.10 -1.33
N VAL A 112 1.95 -3.33 -0.20
CA VAL A 112 3.19 -4.11 -0.11
C VAL A 112 2.87 -5.47 0.49
N THR A 113 2.90 -6.55 -0.30
CA THR A 113 2.40 -7.84 0.16
C THR A 113 3.21 -9.04 -0.32
N PRO A 114 3.37 -10.08 0.52
CA PRO A 114 3.87 -11.37 0.05
C PRO A 114 2.81 -12.12 -0.74
N GLU A 115 3.26 -13.17 -1.42
CA GLU A 115 2.39 -14.22 -1.95
C GLU A 115 2.30 -15.37 -0.95
N TYR A 116 1.08 -15.72 -0.53
CA TYR A 116 0.82 -16.90 0.28
C TYR A 116 -0.04 -17.88 -0.52
N ASN A 117 0.50 -19.09 -0.76
CA ASN A 117 -0.23 -20.13 -1.49
C ASN A 117 -0.84 -19.64 -2.82
N HIS A 118 -0.04 -18.93 -3.61
CA HIS A 118 -0.43 -18.31 -4.89
C HIS A 118 -1.56 -17.26 -4.79
N SER A 119 -1.82 -16.71 -3.60
CA SER A 119 -2.93 -15.79 -3.36
C SER A 119 -2.54 -14.65 -2.41
N ILE A 120 -3.53 -13.79 -2.12
CA ILE A 120 -3.44 -12.68 -1.18
C ILE A 120 -3.37 -13.21 0.25
N PRO A 121 -2.48 -12.69 1.12
CA PRO A 121 -2.46 -13.08 2.52
C PRO A 121 -3.77 -12.76 3.25
N PRO A 122 -4.25 -13.64 4.14
CA PRO A 122 -5.48 -13.41 4.92
C PRO A 122 -5.47 -12.12 5.73
N ALA A 123 -4.31 -11.74 6.28
CA ALA A 123 -4.19 -10.50 7.05
C ALA A 123 -4.48 -9.26 6.20
N LEU A 124 -4.08 -9.24 4.92
CA LEU A 124 -4.36 -8.12 4.03
C LEU A 124 -5.83 -8.03 3.66
N THR A 125 -6.43 -9.15 3.27
CA THR A 125 -7.85 -9.17 2.90
C THR A 125 -8.75 -8.84 4.08
N SER A 126 -8.43 -9.36 5.28
CA SER A 126 -9.14 -9.01 6.51
C SER A 126 -8.99 -7.53 6.84
N LEU A 127 -7.76 -6.99 6.85
CA LEU A 127 -7.50 -5.57 7.15
C LEU A 127 -8.29 -4.66 6.22
N MET A 128 -8.15 -4.84 4.91
CA MET A 128 -8.79 -3.95 3.93
C MET A 128 -10.31 -4.15 3.90
N GLY A 129 -10.79 -5.38 4.02
CA GLY A 129 -12.21 -5.72 4.01
C GLY A 129 -13.02 -5.15 5.17
N HIS A 130 -12.36 -4.78 6.28
CA HIS A 130 -13.02 -4.14 7.43
C HIS A 130 -13.59 -2.76 7.14
N PHE A 131 -12.98 -2.01 6.20
CA PHE A 131 -13.27 -0.59 6.04
C PHE A 131 -14.17 -0.24 4.85
N GLY A 132 -14.65 -1.20 4.10
CA GLY A 132 -15.60 -0.98 3.01
C GLY A 132 -15.11 -0.06 1.88
N GLY A 133 -15.68 -0.23 0.69
CA GLY A 133 -15.25 0.47 -0.53
C GLY A 133 -15.36 2.00 -0.46
N SER A 134 -16.32 2.55 0.30
CA SER A 134 -16.50 4.01 0.40
C SER A 134 -15.28 4.76 0.98
N ASN A 135 -14.40 4.07 1.74
CA ASN A 135 -13.17 4.66 2.26
C ASN A 135 -12.05 4.70 1.22
N TYR A 136 -12.05 3.75 0.27
CA TYR A 136 -11.00 3.59 -0.73
C TYR A 136 -11.32 4.24 -2.07
N ALA A 137 -12.59 4.44 -2.37
CA ALA A 137 -13.08 4.74 -3.71
C ALA A 137 -12.46 5.99 -4.36
N LEU A 138 -12.33 5.93 -5.69
CA LEU A 138 -11.88 7.03 -6.56
C LEU A 138 -10.44 7.48 -6.27
N LYS A 139 -9.58 6.54 -5.91
CA LYS A 139 -8.15 6.76 -5.68
C LYS A 139 -7.35 5.65 -6.36
N PRO A 140 -6.18 5.94 -6.92
CA PRO A 140 -5.36 4.90 -7.54
C PRO A 140 -4.61 4.09 -6.48
N SER A 141 -4.29 2.84 -6.82
CA SER A 141 -3.46 1.97 -6.00
C SER A 141 -2.32 1.35 -6.83
N ALA A 142 -1.17 1.18 -6.20
CA ALA A 142 -0.02 0.49 -6.74
C ALA A 142 0.22 -0.82 -5.99
N ILE A 143 0.69 -1.85 -6.69
CA ILE A 143 0.92 -3.17 -6.16
C ILE A 143 2.43 -3.42 -6.12
N VAL A 144 2.95 -3.69 -4.93
CA VAL A 144 4.31 -4.17 -4.68
C VAL A 144 4.22 -5.55 -4.07
N THR A 145 4.75 -6.55 -4.76
CA THR A 145 4.76 -7.93 -4.25
C THR A 145 6.16 -8.45 -4.00
N TYR A 146 6.26 -9.45 -3.15
CA TYR A 146 7.51 -10.14 -2.90
C TYR A 146 7.28 -11.61 -2.54
N SER A 147 8.30 -12.43 -2.76
CA SER A 147 8.34 -13.81 -2.26
C SER A 147 9.78 -14.30 -2.12
N PRO A 148 10.07 -15.28 -1.24
CA PRO A 148 11.38 -15.89 -1.17
C PRO A 148 11.75 -16.68 -2.44
N GLY A 149 10.78 -16.95 -3.32
CA GLY A 149 11.01 -17.63 -4.59
C GLY A 149 11.20 -16.68 -5.77
N PRO A 150 11.52 -17.23 -6.96
CA PRO A 150 11.93 -16.45 -8.14
C PRO A 150 10.82 -15.63 -8.80
N PHE A 151 9.56 -15.87 -8.45
CA PHE A 151 8.42 -15.19 -9.08
C PHE A 151 8.00 -13.88 -8.41
N GLY A 152 8.61 -13.51 -7.27
CA GLY A 152 8.39 -12.21 -6.62
C GLY A 152 6.94 -11.90 -6.21
N GLY A 153 6.07 -12.92 -6.09
CA GLY A 153 4.68 -12.71 -5.69
C GLY A 153 3.72 -12.36 -6.82
N MET A 154 4.06 -12.60 -8.07
CA MET A 154 3.26 -12.19 -9.24
C MET A 154 1.83 -12.76 -9.26
N ARG A 155 1.58 -13.95 -8.72
CA ARG A 155 0.24 -14.55 -8.68
C ARG A 155 -0.65 -13.79 -7.68
N CYS A 156 -0.09 -13.39 -6.55
CA CYS A 156 -0.76 -12.50 -5.60
C CYS A 156 -1.09 -11.15 -6.26
N ALA A 157 -0.18 -10.57 -7.04
CA ALA A 157 -0.44 -9.33 -7.77
C ALA A 157 -1.65 -9.44 -8.68
N MET A 158 -1.81 -10.56 -9.39
CA MET A 158 -2.98 -10.80 -10.26
C MET A 158 -4.28 -10.95 -9.45
N ALA A 159 -4.24 -11.64 -8.31
CA ALA A 159 -5.39 -11.75 -7.42
C ALA A 159 -5.79 -10.41 -6.77
N LEU A 160 -4.82 -9.53 -6.50
CA LEU A 160 -5.06 -8.21 -5.91
C LEU A 160 -5.81 -7.26 -6.85
N ARG A 161 -5.61 -7.35 -8.17
CA ARG A 161 -6.25 -6.42 -9.10
C ARG A 161 -7.78 -6.38 -8.97
N PRO A 162 -8.52 -7.48 -9.08
CA PRO A 162 -9.97 -7.47 -8.90
C PRO A 162 -10.37 -7.09 -7.47
N PHE A 163 -9.62 -7.52 -6.44
CA PHE A 163 -9.90 -7.17 -5.05
C PHE A 163 -9.83 -5.66 -4.80
N LEU A 164 -8.78 -5.00 -5.29
CA LEU A 164 -8.62 -3.55 -5.16
C LEU A 164 -9.67 -2.79 -6.00
N SER A 165 -9.99 -3.29 -7.18
CA SER A 165 -11.03 -2.69 -8.04
C SER A 165 -12.39 -2.74 -7.38
N GLU A 166 -12.77 -3.84 -6.72
CA GLU A 166 -14.03 -3.97 -5.98
C GLU A 166 -14.09 -2.99 -4.79
N LEU A 167 -12.97 -2.77 -4.09
CA LEU A 167 -12.88 -1.75 -3.04
C LEU A 167 -12.90 -0.31 -3.60
N GLY A 168 -12.83 -0.13 -4.93
CA GLY A 168 -12.82 1.17 -5.58
C GLY A 168 -11.48 1.90 -5.55
N CYS A 169 -10.40 1.29 -5.06
CA CYS A 169 -9.04 1.78 -5.21
C CYS A 169 -8.41 1.20 -6.48
N LEU A 170 -8.50 1.96 -7.58
CA LEU A 170 -8.17 1.49 -8.92
C LEU A 170 -6.69 1.12 -9.07
N PRO A 171 -6.34 -0.15 -9.33
CA PRO A 171 -4.95 -0.54 -9.52
C PRO A 171 -4.41 0.01 -10.85
N ILE A 172 -3.25 0.69 -10.77
CA ILE A 172 -2.52 1.16 -11.94
C ILE A 172 -1.96 -0.01 -12.76
N SER A 173 -1.53 0.25 -14.00
CA SER A 173 -1.06 -0.80 -14.92
C SER A 173 0.24 -1.43 -14.44
N LYS A 174 1.19 -0.61 -14.01
CA LYS A 174 2.51 -1.08 -13.55
C LYS A 174 2.44 -1.64 -12.13
N LEU A 175 3.35 -2.54 -11.85
CA LEU A 175 3.57 -3.11 -10.52
C LEU A 175 5.07 -3.31 -10.28
N ALA A 176 5.47 -3.54 -9.03
CA ALA A 176 6.82 -3.94 -8.67
C ALA A 176 6.80 -5.30 -7.99
N ALA A 177 7.67 -6.22 -8.41
CA ALA A 177 7.77 -7.56 -7.84
C ALA A 177 9.23 -7.85 -7.44
N PHE A 178 9.44 -8.22 -6.17
CA PHE A 178 10.77 -8.45 -5.61
C PHE A 178 10.95 -9.94 -5.25
N PRO A 179 11.59 -10.73 -6.12
CA PRO A 179 12.03 -12.08 -5.77
C PRO A 179 13.17 -12.02 -4.75
N ASN A 180 13.25 -13.02 -3.89
CA ASN A 180 14.33 -13.19 -2.91
C ASN A 180 14.68 -11.89 -2.15
N PRO A 181 13.73 -11.24 -1.45
CA PRO A 181 13.99 -9.94 -0.84
C PRO A 181 15.10 -9.98 0.23
N ALA A 182 15.42 -11.14 0.81
CA ALA A 182 16.54 -11.30 1.73
C ALA A 182 17.92 -11.13 1.06
N GLU A 183 18.02 -11.42 -0.23
CA GLU A 183 19.24 -11.24 -1.03
C GLU A 183 19.28 -9.82 -1.63
N LEU A 184 18.10 -9.30 -1.99
CA LEU A 184 17.97 -8.01 -2.68
C LEU A 184 18.13 -6.81 -1.74
N PHE A 185 17.69 -6.93 -0.49
CA PHE A 185 17.70 -5.86 0.50
C PHE A 185 18.36 -6.29 1.81
N ARG A 186 19.09 -5.38 2.44
CA ARG A 186 19.52 -5.48 3.83
C ARG A 186 18.33 -5.35 4.78
N ASP A 187 18.56 -5.54 6.08
CA ASP A 187 17.49 -5.48 7.10
C ASP A 187 16.82 -4.10 7.18
N ASP A 188 17.56 -3.04 6.88
CA ASP A 188 17.08 -1.66 6.83
C ASP A 188 16.39 -1.26 5.50
N GLY A 189 16.21 -2.20 4.59
CA GLY A 189 15.63 -1.96 3.27
C GLY A 189 16.58 -1.38 2.23
N THR A 190 17.86 -1.13 2.56
CA THR A 190 18.83 -0.67 1.57
C THR A 190 19.17 -1.81 0.60
N PRO A 191 19.23 -1.53 -0.72
CA PRO A 191 19.63 -2.54 -1.70
C PRO A 191 21.04 -3.08 -1.43
N THR A 192 21.24 -4.38 -1.62
CA THR A 192 22.58 -5.01 -1.58
C THR A 192 23.41 -4.61 -2.80
N ASP A 193 22.76 -4.42 -3.95
CA ASP A 193 23.33 -3.86 -5.18
C ASP A 193 22.40 -2.75 -5.69
N ALA A 194 22.85 -1.50 -5.64
CA ALA A 194 22.08 -0.33 -6.08
C ALA A 194 21.75 -0.35 -7.59
N ASN A 195 22.46 -1.13 -8.39
CA ASN A 195 22.25 -1.25 -9.84
C ASN A 195 21.37 -2.46 -10.21
N HIS A 196 20.90 -3.22 -9.22
CA HIS A 196 20.13 -4.43 -9.50
C HIS A 196 18.88 -4.09 -10.33
N ARG A 197 18.65 -4.84 -11.42
CA ARG A 197 17.59 -4.57 -12.41
C ARG A 197 16.18 -4.48 -11.83
N MET A 198 15.91 -5.26 -10.77
CA MET A 198 14.58 -5.32 -10.15
C MET A 198 14.20 -4.00 -9.46
N LEU A 199 15.18 -3.20 -9.03
CA LEU A 199 14.94 -1.91 -8.39
C LEU A 199 14.30 -0.88 -9.35
N LYS A 200 14.52 -1.01 -10.66
CA LYS A 200 13.96 -0.10 -11.67
C LYS A 200 12.43 -0.16 -11.78
N GLN A 201 11.80 -1.23 -11.30
CA GLN A 201 10.34 -1.39 -11.33
C GLN A 201 9.64 -0.38 -10.43
N LEU A 202 10.15 -0.16 -9.22
CA LEU A 202 9.52 0.70 -8.22
C LEU A 202 9.43 2.17 -8.69
N PRO A 203 10.50 2.84 -9.11
CA PRO A 203 10.40 4.22 -9.63
C PRO A 203 9.48 4.34 -10.85
N SER A 204 9.49 3.35 -11.74
CA SER A 204 8.62 3.33 -12.92
C SER A 204 7.13 3.20 -12.57
N MET A 205 6.81 2.37 -11.58
CA MET A 205 5.46 2.21 -11.04
C MET A 205 5.00 3.48 -10.32
N LEU A 206 5.85 4.06 -9.49
CA LEU A 206 5.52 5.28 -8.75
C LEU A 206 5.24 6.47 -9.68
N ALA A 207 5.97 6.60 -10.79
CA ALA A 207 5.71 7.65 -11.78
C ALA A 207 4.29 7.57 -12.36
N GLU A 208 3.77 6.36 -12.62
CA GLU A 208 2.39 6.16 -13.07
C GLU A 208 1.39 6.44 -11.94
N LEU A 209 1.70 5.99 -10.70
CA LEU A 209 0.86 6.27 -9.53
C LEU A 209 0.72 7.76 -9.27
N GLU A 210 1.81 8.50 -9.30
CA GLU A 210 1.85 9.96 -9.10
C GLU A 210 1.02 10.69 -10.15
N TRP A 211 1.14 10.28 -11.41
CA TRP A 211 0.34 10.87 -12.49
C TRP A 211 -1.16 10.64 -12.26
N MET A 212 -1.56 9.40 -11.99
CA MET A 212 -2.96 9.04 -11.73
C MET A 212 -3.49 9.71 -10.44
N ALA A 213 -2.70 9.70 -9.36
CA ALA A 213 -3.09 10.30 -8.08
C ALA A 213 -3.30 11.80 -8.21
N THR A 214 -2.41 12.50 -8.92
CA THR A 214 -2.53 13.93 -9.19
C THR A 214 -3.78 14.25 -10.01
N ALA A 215 -4.05 13.48 -11.07
CA ALA A 215 -5.23 13.67 -11.91
C ALA A 215 -6.53 13.45 -11.11
N MET A 216 -6.60 12.37 -10.34
CA MET A 216 -7.79 12.04 -9.55
C MET A 216 -7.97 12.98 -8.35
N GLN A 217 -6.88 13.44 -7.72
CA GLN A 217 -6.95 14.46 -6.66
C GLN A 217 -7.49 15.78 -7.22
N LYS A 218 -6.98 16.23 -8.35
CA LYS A 218 -7.49 17.44 -9.02
C LYS A 218 -8.97 17.31 -9.34
N MET A 219 -9.40 16.18 -9.88
CA MET A 219 -10.81 15.95 -10.22
C MET A 219 -11.71 15.92 -8.98
N ARG A 220 -11.28 15.25 -7.90
CA ARG A 220 -12.04 15.24 -6.63
C ARG A 220 -12.21 16.65 -6.05
N HIS A 221 -11.18 17.50 -6.16
CA HIS A 221 -11.26 18.87 -5.64
C HIS A 221 -12.08 19.82 -6.52
N SER A 222 -12.08 19.65 -7.83
CA SER A 222 -12.76 20.55 -8.78
C SER A 222 -14.21 20.19 -9.02
N ALA A 223 -14.54 18.90 -9.12
CA ALA A 223 -15.88 18.42 -9.49
C ALA A 223 -16.56 17.57 -8.39
N GLY A 224 -15.80 17.16 -7.36
CA GLY A 224 -16.29 16.19 -6.39
C GLY A 224 -16.35 14.75 -6.95
N PRO A 225 -16.83 13.79 -6.15
CA PRO A 225 -17.09 12.43 -6.60
C PRO A 225 -18.32 12.39 -7.55
N PRO A 226 -18.44 11.35 -8.41
CA PRO A 226 -19.66 11.16 -9.20
C PRO A 226 -20.90 11.11 -8.30
N PRO A 227 -22.05 11.63 -8.77
CA PRO A 227 -23.30 11.51 -8.03
C PRO A 227 -23.61 10.02 -7.78
N ARG A 228 -24.11 9.70 -6.61
CA ARG A 228 -24.67 8.37 -6.31
C ARG A 228 -26.11 8.35 -6.81
N GLU A 229 -26.38 7.44 -7.73
CA GLU A 229 -27.77 7.16 -8.15
C GLU A 229 -28.52 6.41 -7.06
#